data_0654ede3eeda21d2363aaaf4f81126a8
#
_entry.id   0654ede3eeda21d2363aaaf4f81126a8
#
_cell.length_a   1.000
_cell.length_b   1.000
_cell.length_c   1.000
_cell.angle_alpha   90.00
_cell.angle_beta   90.00
_cell.angle_gamma   90.00
#
_symmetry.space_group_name_H-M   'P 1'
#
loop_
_entity.id
_entity.type
_entity.pdbx_description
1 polymer ?
#
loop_
_entity_poly.entity_id
_entity_poly.type
_entity_poly.pdbx_seq_one_letter_code
_entity_poly.pdbx_strand_id
1 'polypeptide(L)'
;MYYCVPRLATGLAIVLCCLLASSLPVKAATGPDADHWTFGGSAYLWAAGVEGTSAEGDDIDIPFTELLGSLEGGLMGTLAAQKDKWTVIADLLYLSIHEEDDTTGNLVGLPVELDVDVKLRGFVSTFGVAYRVIDVGGTSLDLLTGGRYFDLDVDFEAEFAAQKIEYSDSGHALDGIIGGQVLKSLGDRWYVSFYGDIGTGDSEVTWQVWPVAGYRLENLDVVAGYRHLKWETDDGDTFDDLSFSGPLLGVKFSF
;
A
#
# COMPACT_ATOMS: atom_id res chain seq x y z
N MET A 1 6.90 1.85 43.95
CA MET A 1 8.17 2.55 43.66
C MET A 1 8.24 2.64 42.14
N TYR A 2 8.00 3.82 41.61
CA TYR A 2 7.79 4.05 40.17
C TYR A 2 9.13 3.99 39.44
N TYR A 3 9.17 3.25 38.32
CA TYR A 3 10.14 3.50 37.27
C TYR A 3 9.41 3.79 35.97
N CYS A 4 9.41 5.05 35.65
CA CYS A 4 9.03 5.61 34.36
C CYS A 4 10.23 5.44 33.42
N VAL A 5 10.05 4.79 32.27
CA VAL A 5 11.04 4.76 31.18
C VAL A 5 10.41 5.39 29.96
N PRO A 6 10.96 6.49 29.43
CA PRO A 6 10.49 7.09 28.19
C PRO A 6 11.20 6.43 27.00
N ARG A 7 10.47 5.70 26.19
CA ARG A 7 10.90 5.28 24.85
C ARG A 7 9.94 5.81 23.81
N LEU A 8 10.13 7.07 23.45
CA LEU A 8 9.47 7.72 22.32
C LEU A 8 10.42 8.80 21.80
N ALA A 9 11.28 8.50 20.83
CA ALA A 9 11.94 9.52 20.00
C ALA A 9 12.92 8.98 18.94
N THR A 10 12.83 7.76 18.44
CA THR A 10 13.82 7.31 17.44
C THR A 10 13.20 6.91 16.07
N GLY A 11 11.89 6.73 15.97
CA GLY A 11 11.24 6.30 14.71
C GLY A 11 10.96 7.41 13.68
N LEU A 12 11.02 8.68 14.06
CA LEU A 12 10.60 9.79 13.17
C LEU A 12 11.74 10.41 12.34
N ALA A 13 12.97 9.99 12.53
CA ALA A 13 14.14 10.63 11.90
C ALA A 13 14.58 10.02 10.58
N ILE A 14 14.12 8.82 10.19
CA ILE A 14 14.62 8.12 9.00
C ILE A 14 13.81 8.49 7.75
N VAL A 15 12.55 8.90 7.87
CA VAL A 15 11.71 9.28 6.71
C VAL A 15 12.05 10.67 6.16
N LEU A 16 12.75 11.53 6.91
CA LEU A 16 13.03 12.91 6.51
C LEU A 16 14.35 13.08 5.70
N CYS A 17 15.15 12.05 5.53
CA CYS A 17 16.48 12.18 4.92
C CYS A 17 16.54 11.97 3.39
N CYS A 18 15.47 11.52 2.73
CA CYS A 18 15.42 11.36 1.26
C CYS A 18 14.87 12.58 0.50
N LEU A 19 14.53 13.68 1.16
CA LEU A 19 13.94 14.88 0.54
C LEU A 19 14.95 15.95 0.09
N LEU A 20 16.26 15.65 0.11
CA LEU A 20 17.30 16.59 -0.36
C LEU A 20 17.90 16.13 -1.69
N ALA A 21 17.08 15.91 -2.71
CA ALA A 21 17.56 15.77 -4.08
C ALA A 21 17.03 16.94 -4.91
N SER A 22 17.95 17.92 -5.11
CA SER A 22 17.98 18.92 -6.20
C SER A 22 16.65 19.54 -6.62
N SER A 23 16.45 20.79 -6.21
CA SER A 23 15.45 21.72 -6.75
C SER A 23 15.71 21.99 -8.24
N LEU A 24 15.19 21.15 -9.12
CA LEU A 24 14.94 21.53 -10.50
C LEU A 24 13.60 22.29 -10.54
N PRO A 25 13.50 23.40 -11.27
CA PRO A 25 12.25 24.12 -11.37
C PRO A 25 11.21 23.25 -12.08
N VAL A 26 10.24 22.75 -11.33
CA VAL A 26 9.07 22.07 -11.88
C VAL A 26 8.23 23.14 -12.58
N LYS A 27 8.26 23.12 -13.89
CA LYS A 27 7.40 23.94 -14.72
C LYS A 27 6.00 23.37 -14.62
N ALA A 28 5.04 24.16 -14.13
CA ALA A 28 3.64 23.76 -14.14
C ALA A 28 3.27 23.27 -15.54
N ALA A 29 2.80 22.02 -15.64
CA ALA A 29 2.41 21.43 -16.90
C ALA A 29 1.20 22.20 -17.46
N THR A 30 1.46 23.11 -18.38
CA THR A 30 0.46 23.54 -19.36
C THR A 30 0.19 22.35 -20.23
N GLY A 31 -0.98 21.78 -20.21
CA GLY A 31 -1.53 20.64 -20.93
C GLY A 31 -0.57 19.77 -21.75
N PRO A 32 -0.79 18.49 -21.91
CA PRO A 32 0.16 17.62 -22.58
C PRO A 32 0.43 18.16 -23.99
N ASP A 33 1.66 18.62 -24.25
CA ASP A 33 2.15 18.78 -25.60
C ASP A 33 2.13 17.38 -26.21
N ALA A 34 1.31 17.16 -27.23
CA ALA A 34 1.03 15.86 -27.83
C ALA A 34 2.31 15.09 -28.30
N ASP A 35 3.44 15.74 -28.31
CA ASP A 35 4.70 15.19 -28.84
C ASP A 35 5.75 14.85 -27.78
N HIS A 36 5.54 15.21 -26.51
CA HIS A 36 6.52 15.00 -25.44
C HIS A 36 5.97 14.09 -24.33
N TRP A 37 6.86 13.28 -23.75
CA TRP A 37 6.56 12.51 -22.56
C TRP A 37 6.54 13.42 -21.32
N THR A 38 5.50 13.28 -20.51
CA THR A 38 5.39 13.87 -19.18
C THR A 38 5.52 12.77 -18.16
N PHE A 39 6.40 12.94 -17.19
CA PHE A 39 6.59 11.98 -16.11
C PHE A 39 6.00 12.53 -14.82
N GLY A 40 5.51 11.65 -13.99
CA GLY A 40 4.99 11.99 -12.68
C GLY A 40 5.13 10.85 -11.72
N GLY A 41 4.93 11.15 -10.46
CA GLY A 41 4.95 10.16 -9.41
C GLY A 41 4.23 10.65 -8.18
N SER A 42 3.98 9.74 -7.26
CA SER A 42 3.52 10.05 -5.93
C SER A 42 4.25 9.19 -4.91
N ALA A 43 4.45 9.75 -3.71
CA ALA A 43 4.81 9.00 -2.53
C ALA A 43 3.70 9.20 -1.51
N TYR A 44 3.25 8.14 -0.87
CA TYR A 44 2.16 8.21 0.07
C TYR A 44 2.36 7.24 1.24
N LEU A 45 1.69 7.52 2.34
CA LEU A 45 1.50 6.61 3.45
C LEU A 45 0.05 6.13 3.41
N TRP A 46 -0.14 4.83 3.47
CA TRP A 46 -1.45 4.20 3.56
C TRP A 46 -1.56 3.49 4.90
N ALA A 47 -2.44 4.00 5.75
CA ALA A 47 -2.72 3.46 7.07
C ALA A 47 -3.75 2.32 6.94
N ALA A 48 -3.35 1.22 6.30
CA ALA A 48 -4.22 0.08 6.06
C ALA A 48 -4.27 -0.85 7.27
N GLY A 49 -5.47 -1.20 7.73
CA GLY A 49 -5.72 -2.42 8.49
C GLY A 49 -5.85 -3.60 7.55
N VAL A 50 -5.71 -4.81 8.07
CA VAL A 50 -5.85 -6.08 7.36
C VAL A 50 -7.06 -6.82 7.90
N GLU A 51 -7.97 -7.20 7.02
CA GLU A 51 -9.13 -8.05 7.33
C GLU A 51 -9.17 -9.21 6.36
N GLY A 52 -9.57 -10.40 6.83
CA GLY A 52 -9.66 -11.58 5.97
C GLY A 52 -10.11 -12.81 6.72
N THR A 53 -10.09 -13.93 6.00
CA THR A 53 -10.42 -15.26 6.53
C THR A 53 -9.32 -16.23 6.12
N SER A 54 -8.75 -16.97 7.08
CA SER A 54 -7.78 -18.00 6.80
C SER A 54 -8.42 -19.23 6.13
N ALA A 55 -7.62 -20.08 5.49
CA ALA A 55 -8.08 -21.36 4.91
C ALA A 55 -8.74 -22.30 5.93
N GLU A 56 -8.48 -22.12 7.23
CA GLU A 56 -9.11 -22.90 8.30
C GLU A 56 -10.44 -22.27 8.76
N GLY A 57 -10.80 -21.10 8.24
CA GLY A 57 -12.03 -20.37 8.54
C GLY A 57 -11.93 -19.46 9.76
N ASP A 58 -10.74 -19.12 10.21
CA ASP A 58 -10.52 -18.15 11.29
C ASP A 58 -10.53 -16.71 10.74
N ASP A 59 -11.23 -15.81 11.45
CA ASP A 59 -11.28 -14.39 11.10
C ASP A 59 -9.96 -13.70 11.43
N ILE A 60 -9.43 -12.95 10.47
CA ILE A 60 -8.25 -12.07 10.59
C ILE A 60 -8.74 -10.63 10.66
N ASP A 61 -8.42 -9.91 11.74
CA ASP A 61 -8.72 -8.48 11.89
C ASP A 61 -7.55 -7.80 12.62
N ILE A 62 -6.64 -7.19 11.85
CA ILE A 62 -5.45 -6.52 12.37
C ILE A 62 -5.54 -5.02 12.07
N PRO A 63 -5.81 -4.19 13.09
CA PRO A 63 -5.89 -2.75 12.89
C PRO A 63 -4.52 -2.14 12.57
N PHE A 64 -4.50 -1.09 11.76
CA PHE A 64 -3.27 -0.38 11.38
C PHE A 64 -2.40 0.03 12.57
N THR A 65 -3.02 0.36 13.72
CA THR A 65 -2.29 0.79 14.92
C THR A 65 -1.40 -0.29 15.51
N GLU A 66 -1.74 -1.56 15.34
CA GLU A 66 -0.92 -2.71 15.71
C GLU A 66 0.22 -2.88 14.72
N LEU A 67 -0.08 -2.85 13.41
CA LEU A 67 0.93 -2.95 12.35
C LEU A 67 1.97 -1.83 12.42
N LEU A 68 1.57 -0.63 12.84
CA LEU A 68 2.48 0.52 12.95
C LEU A 68 3.54 0.33 14.05
N GLY A 69 3.21 -0.39 15.13
CA GLY A 69 4.13 -0.67 16.23
C GLY A 69 5.30 -1.55 15.82
N SER A 70 5.05 -2.48 14.92
CA SER A 70 5.97 -3.53 14.46
C SER A 70 6.56 -3.25 13.07
N LEU A 71 6.30 -2.05 12.50
CA LEU A 71 6.75 -1.66 11.17
C LEU A 71 8.26 -1.37 11.16
N GLU A 72 9.04 -2.21 10.46
CA GLU A 72 10.46 -1.97 10.21
C GLU A 72 10.69 -1.05 9.02
N GLY A 73 9.90 -1.16 7.98
CA GLY A 73 10.02 -0.35 6.78
C GLY A 73 8.86 -0.49 5.82
N GLY A 74 8.71 0.52 4.97
CA GLY A 74 7.70 0.51 3.92
C GLY A 74 8.02 1.51 2.82
N LEU A 75 7.63 1.16 1.61
CA LEU A 75 7.69 2.05 0.44
C LEU A 75 6.34 1.98 -0.27
N MET A 76 5.70 3.14 -0.44
CA MET A 76 4.43 3.23 -1.14
C MET A 76 4.47 4.40 -2.12
N GLY A 77 4.21 4.12 -3.38
CA GLY A 77 4.28 5.15 -4.40
C GLY A 77 3.81 4.71 -5.76
N THR A 78 3.47 5.69 -6.58
CA THR A 78 3.05 5.50 -7.97
C THR A 78 4.01 6.21 -8.90
N LEU A 79 4.32 5.60 -10.02
CA LEU A 79 5.03 6.20 -11.14
C LEU A 79 4.11 6.25 -12.35
N ALA A 80 4.19 7.33 -13.13
CA ALA A 80 3.42 7.50 -14.34
C ALA A 80 4.25 8.16 -15.45
N ALA A 81 4.06 7.70 -16.68
CA ALA A 81 4.59 8.31 -17.88
C ALA A 81 3.45 8.50 -18.89
N GLN A 82 3.17 9.75 -19.24
CA GLN A 82 2.08 10.10 -20.15
C GLN A 82 2.61 10.69 -21.47
N LYS A 83 2.05 10.23 -22.56
CA LYS A 83 2.21 10.83 -23.88
C LYS A 83 0.87 10.85 -24.59
N ASP A 84 0.43 12.05 -24.99
CA ASP A 84 -0.88 12.30 -25.60
C ASP A 84 -2.00 11.73 -24.68
N LYS A 85 -2.78 10.79 -25.17
CA LYS A 85 -3.88 10.14 -24.42
C LYS A 85 -3.46 8.87 -23.66
N TRP A 86 -2.23 8.43 -23.85
CA TRP A 86 -1.73 7.19 -23.24
C TRP A 86 -0.94 7.48 -21.98
N THR A 87 -1.18 6.69 -20.95
CA THR A 87 -0.43 6.73 -19.69
C THR A 87 -0.01 5.32 -19.32
N VAL A 88 1.29 5.14 -19.06
CA VAL A 88 1.80 3.93 -18.41
C VAL A 88 1.91 4.22 -16.92
N ILE A 89 1.43 3.31 -16.08
CA ILE A 89 1.46 3.48 -14.62
C ILE A 89 2.03 2.24 -13.95
N ALA A 90 2.69 2.49 -12.80
CA ALA A 90 3.10 1.47 -11.86
C ALA A 90 2.84 1.99 -10.44
N ASP A 91 2.07 1.26 -9.64
CA ASP A 91 1.85 1.49 -8.21
C ASP A 91 2.57 0.39 -7.44
N LEU A 92 3.39 0.78 -6.48
CA LEU A 92 4.26 -0.11 -5.72
C LEU A 92 3.99 0.05 -4.23
N LEU A 93 3.77 -1.07 -3.58
CA LEU A 93 3.64 -1.17 -2.13
C LEU A 93 4.61 -2.24 -1.63
N TYR A 94 5.45 -1.88 -0.70
CA TYR A 94 6.31 -2.79 0.03
C TYR A 94 6.17 -2.53 1.51
N LEU A 95 6.02 -3.59 2.30
CA LEU A 95 5.89 -3.53 3.74
C LEU A 95 6.72 -4.63 4.38
N SER A 96 7.45 -4.29 5.44
CA SER A 96 8.18 -5.24 6.28
C SER A 96 7.80 -4.98 7.73
N ILE A 97 7.28 -6.01 8.38
CA ILE A 97 6.85 -6.02 9.78
C ILE A 97 7.64 -7.07 10.51
N HIS A 98 8.11 -6.72 11.70
CA HIS A 98 8.79 -7.64 12.59
C HIS A 98 8.31 -7.39 14.02
N GLU A 99 7.83 -8.44 14.66
CA GLU A 99 7.34 -8.39 16.03
C GLU A 99 8.01 -9.51 16.83
N GLU A 100 8.68 -9.11 17.90
CA GLU A 100 9.26 -10.00 18.91
C GLU A 100 8.51 -9.80 20.22
N ASP A 101 7.93 -10.83 20.78
CA ASP A 101 7.24 -10.78 22.08
C ASP A 101 7.81 -11.85 23.02
N ASP A 102 8.40 -11.36 24.13
CA ASP A 102 8.94 -12.18 25.21
C ASP A 102 7.90 -12.25 26.33
N THR A 103 7.17 -13.34 26.41
CA THR A 103 6.17 -13.54 27.46
C THR A 103 6.64 -14.54 28.51
N THR A 104 6.77 -14.09 29.78
CA THR A 104 7.07 -14.96 30.90
C THR A 104 5.77 -15.46 31.53
N GLY A 105 5.48 -16.74 31.37
CA GLY A 105 4.35 -17.43 32.00
C GLY A 105 4.78 -18.23 33.23
N ASN A 106 3.82 -18.64 34.07
CA ASN A 106 4.02 -19.58 35.15
C ASN A 106 3.23 -20.87 34.87
N LEU A 107 3.95 -21.95 34.57
CA LEU A 107 3.35 -23.25 34.46
C LEU A 107 3.68 -24.07 35.73
N VAL A 108 2.65 -24.36 36.54
CA VAL A 108 2.79 -25.18 37.78
C VAL A 108 3.86 -24.62 38.76
N GLY A 109 4.03 -23.28 38.83
CA GLY A 109 4.97 -22.61 39.74
C GLY A 109 6.43 -22.57 39.25
N LEU A 110 6.67 -22.92 37.99
CA LEU A 110 7.95 -22.73 37.31
C LEU A 110 7.78 -21.57 36.29
N PRO A 111 8.72 -20.61 36.28
CA PRO A 111 8.73 -19.59 35.23
C PRO A 111 9.04 -20.27 33.89
N VAL A 112 8.24 -19.99 32.90
CA VAL A 112 8.42 -20.46 31.52
C VAL A 112 8.52 -19.22 30.64
N GLU A 113 9.57 -19.14 29.86
CA GLU A 113 9.76 -18.14 28.83
C GLU A 113 9.18 -18.68 27.53
N LEU A 114 8.34 -17.88 26.89
CA LEU A 114 7.81 -18.11 25.55
C LEU A 114 8.27 -16.95 24.71
N ASP A 115 9.16 -17.21 23.79
CA ASP A 115 9.65 -16.24 22.82
C ASP A 115 8.91 -16.48 21.51
N VAL A 116 8.29 -15.44 20.96
CA VAL A 116 7.58 -15.47 19.69
C VAL A 116 8.18 -14.41 18.77
N ASP A 117 8.62 -14.81 17.59
CA ASP A 117 9.15 -13.94 16.54
C ASP A 117 8.27 -14.11 15.29
N VAL A 118 7.70 -13.01 14.82
CA VAL A 118 6.87 -12.98 13.62
C VAL A 118 7.44 -11.97 12.62
N LYS A 119 7.77 -12.44 11.43
CA LYS A 119 8.21 -11.60 10.31
C LYS A 119 7.22 -11.71 9.18
N LEU A 120 6.75 -10.57 8.70
CA LEU A 120 5.86 -10.48 7.56
C LEU A 120 6.45 -9.50 6.54
N ARG A 121 6.55 -9.96 5.29
CA ARG A 121 6.95 -9.13 4.15
C ARG A 121 5.88 -9.18 3.09
N GLY A 122 5.34 -8.03 2.77
CA GLY A 122 4.31 -7.88 1.73
C GLY A 122 4.79 -7.01 0.58
N PHE A 123 4.54 -7.46 -0.64
CA PHE A 123 4.78 -6.69 -1.85
C PHE A 123 3.55 -6.72 -2.74
N VAL A 124 3.05 -5.54 -3.11
CA VAL A 124 1.98 -5.40 -4.10
C VAL A 124 2.44 -4.47 -5.20
N SER A 125 2.31 -4.90 -6.44
CA SER A 125 2.58 -4.06 -7.60
C SER A 125 1.40 -4.09 -8.55
N THR A 126 0.90 -2.91 -8.92
CA THR A 126 -0.11 -2.76 -9.99
C THR A 126 0.54 -2.00 -11.14
N PHE A 127 0.55 -2.58 -12.33
CA PHE A 127 1.10 -1.96 -13.53
C PHE A 127 0.08 -2.00 -14.66
N GLY A 128 0.07 -0.97 -15.49
CA GLY A 128 -0.91 -0.91 -16.56
C GLY A 128 -0.72 0.22 -17.54
N VAL A 129 -1.60 0.20 -18.51
CA VAL A 129 -1.72 1.24 -19.54
C VAL A 129 -3.13 1.80 -19.47
N ALA A 130 -3.23 3.12 -19.39
CA ALA A 130 -4.49 3.85 -19.42
C ALA A 130 -4.63 4.67 -20.70
N TYR A 131 -5.85 4.82 -21.16
CA TYR A 131 -6.21 5.65 -22.32
C TYR A 131 -7.26 6.67 -21.92
N ARG A 132 -6.98 7.94 -22.19
CA ARG A 132 -7.89 9.05 -21.92
C ARG A 132 -9.02 9.10 -22.94
N VAL A 133 -10.24 8.80 -22.48
CA VAL A 133 -11.44 8.78 -23.33
C VAL A 133 -12.25 10.07 -23.23
N ILE A 134 -12.17 10.77 -22.08
CA ILE A 134 -12.82 12.07 -21.85
C ILE A 134 -11.79 13.05 -21.30
N ASP A 135 -11.78 14.27 -21.84
CA ASP A 135 -11.03 15.41 -21.31
C ASP A 135 -11.76 16.69 -21.68
N VAL A 136 -12.67 17.13 -20.81
CA VAL A 136 -13.53 18.29 -21.06
C VAL A 136 -13.92 18.97 -19.75
N GLY A 137 -13.86 20.30 -19.73
CA GLY A 137 -14.35 21.10 -18.61
C GLY A 137 -13.71 20.77 -17.25
N GLY A 138 -12.40 20.42 -17.26
CA GLY A 138 -11.67 20.01 -16.06
C GLY A 138 -12.06 18.63 -15.52
N THR A 139 -12.73 17.82 -16.36
CA THR A 139 -13.04 16.42 -16.06
C THR A 139 -12.29 15.54 -17.04
N SER A 140 -11.56 14.55 -16.52
CA SER A 140 -10.98 13.48 -17.34
C SER A 140 -11.50 12.12 -16.91
N LEU A 141 -11.58 11.19 -17.89
CA LEU A 141 -11.84 9.78 -17.68
C LEU A 141 -10.78 8.99 -18.43
N ASP A 142 -10.04 8.19 -17.72
CA ASP A 142 -9.03 7.29 -18.25
C ASP A 142 -9.51 5.84 -18.02
N LEU A 143 -9.51 5.01 -19.06
CA LEU A 143 -9.74 3.56 -18.96
C LEU A 143 -8.40 2.85 -18.90
N LEU A 144 -8.30 1.84 -18.05
CA LEU A 144 -7.05 1.15 -17.74
C LEU A 144 -7.18 -0.36 -17.93
N THR A 145 -6.10 -0.97 -18.40
CA THR A 145 -5.88 -2.42 -18.34
C THR A 145 -4.44 -2.70 -17.92
N GLY A 146 -4.21 -3.82 -17.24
CA GLY A 146 -2.87 -4.15 -16.75
C GLY A 146 -2.85 -5.42 -15.95
N GLY A 147 -1.93 -5.48 -14.99
CA GLY A 147 -1.77 -6.60 -14.06
C GLY A 147 -1.52 -6.12 -12.65
N ARG A 148 -1.89 -6.96 -11.70
CA ARG A 148 -1.59 -6.82 -10.28
C ARG A 148 -0.84 -8.04 -9.81
N TYR A 149 0.33 -7.83 -9.24
CA TYR A 149 1.13 -8.85 -8.58
C TYR A 149 1.07 -8.64 -7.08
N PHE A 150 0.82 -9.71 -6.36
CA PHE A 150 0.83 -9.79 -4.91
C PHE A 150 1.83 -10.85 -4.48
N ASP A 151 2.58 -10.59 -3.41
CA ASP A 151 3.55 -11.50 -2.82
C ASP A 151 3.56 -11.27 -1.31
N LEU A 152 3.43 -12.34 -0.55
CA LEU A 152 3.39 -12.30 0.91
C LEU A 152 4.23 -13.45 1.46
N ASP A 153 5.24 -13.09 2.26
CA ASP A 153 6.05 -14.04 3.03
C ASP A 153 5.73 -13.88 4.52
N VAL A 154 5.44 -14.96 5.20
CA VAL A 154 5.20 -15.02 6.65
C VAL A 154 6.13 -16.05 7.26
N ASP A 155 7.01 -15.58 8.17
CA ASP A 155 7.87 -16.44 8.98
C ASP A 155 7.43 -16.30 10.44
N PHE A 156 7.15 -17.44 11.07
CA PHE A 156 6.76 -17.54 12.47
C PHE A 156 7.72 -18.48 13.20
N GLU A 157 8.31 -18.00 14.29
CA GLU A 157 9.14 -18.78 15.17
C GLU A 157 8.60 -18.67 16.60
N ALA A 158 8.46 -19.82 17.27
CA ALA A 158 8.11 -19.85 18.70
C ALA A 158 9.07 -20.78 19.44
N GLU A 159 9.67 -20.29 20.53
CA GLU A 159 10.55 -21.07 21.40
C GLU A 159 9.91 -21.24 22.77
N PHE A 160 9.73 -22.50 23.19
CA PHE A 160 9.19 -22.90 24.48
C PHE A 160 10.06 -23.97 25.13
N ALA A 161 10.62 -23.68 26.29
CA ALA A 161 11.41 -24.63 27.08
C ALA A 161 12.47 -25.41 26.26
N ALA A 162 13.22 -24.70 25.40
CA ALA A 162 14.23 -25.24 24.48
C ALA A 162 13.65 -26.11 23.34
N GLN A 163 12.36 -26.05 23.08
CA GLN A 163 11.74 -26.56 21.87
C GLN A 163 11.40 -25.41 20.95
N LYS A 164 11.95 -25.43 19.73
CA LYS A 164 11.71 -24.45 18.69
C LYS A 164 10.70 -24.99 17.70
N ILE A 165 9.65 -24.20 17.43
CA ILE A 165 8.68 -24.44 16.37
C ILE A 165 8.91 -23.36 15.33
N GLU A 166 9.16 -23.73 14.09
CA GLU A 166 9.30 -22.82 12.96
C GLU A 166 8.21 -23.14 11.95
N TYR A 167 7.52 -22.10 11.48
CA TYR A 167 6.56 -22.18 10.40
C TYR A 167 6.87 -21.07 9.40
N SER A 168 6.96 -21.39 8.13
CA SER A 168 7.17 -20.44 7.06
C SER A 168 6.17 -20.74 5.95
N ASP A 169 5.46 -19.72 5.50
CA ASP A 169 4.51 -19.80 4.40
C ASP A 169 4.69 -18.61 3.46
N SER A 170 4.41 -18.82 2.17
CA SER A 170 4.50 -17.76 1.16
C SER A 170 3.41 -17.93 0.12
N GLY A 171 2.74 -16.83 -0.18
CA GLY A 171 1.71 -16.77 -1.20
C GLY A 171 2.02 -15.71 -2.25
N HIS A 172 1.75 -16.01 -3.51
CA HIS A 172 1.84 -15.02 -4.59
C HIS A 172 0.67 -15.19 -5.55
N ALA A 173 0.24 -14.07 -6.14
CA ALA A 173 -0.82 -14.05 -7.14
C ALA A 173 -0.51 -13.03 -8.24
N LEU A 174 -0.82 -13.35 -9.47
CA LEU A 174 -0.77 -12.46 -10.63
C LEU A 174 -2.12 -12.43 -11.32
N ASP A 175 -2.76 -11.28 -11.27
CA ASP A 175 -4.10 -11.05 -11.84
C ASP A 175 -4.05 -10.08 -13.00
N GLY A 176 -4.82 -10.34 -14.04
CA GLY A 176 -5.14 -9.36 -15.06
C GLY A 176 -6.24 -8.44 -14.59
N ILE A 177 -6.08 -7.12 -14.76
CA ILE A 177 -7.04 -6.12 -14.29
C ILE A 177 -7.58 -5.24 -15.42
N ILE A 178 -8.82 -4.78 -15.25
CA ILE A 178 -9.43 -3.70 -16.02
C ILE A 178 -10.04 -2.68 -15.07
N GLY A 179 -9.97 -1.41 -15.41
CA GLY A 179 -10.48 -0.37 -14.53
C GLY A 179 -10.49 1.01 -15.18
N GLY A 180 -10.53 2.02 -14.34
CA GLY A 180 -10.48 3.40 -14.79
C GLY A 180 -10.32 4.40 -13.67
N GLN A 181 -10.03 5.64 -14.09
CA GLN A 181 -9.90 6.77 -13.20
C GLN A 181 -10.71 7.94 -13.74
N VAL A 182 -11.53 8.53 -12.88
CA VAL A 182 -12.16 9.82 -13.11
C VAL A 182 -11.44 10.86 -12.27
N LEU A 183 -11.10 12.01 -12.88
CA LEU A 183 -10.61 13.18 -12.17
C LEU A 183 -11.48 14.37 -12.50
N LYS A 184 -11.85 15.15 -11.49
CA LYS A 184 -12.59 16.39 -11.60
C LYS A 184 -11.89 17.53 -10.89
N SER A 185 -11.51 18.58 -11.63
CA SER A 185 -11.02 19.83 -11.04
C SER A 185 -12.18 20.63 -10.44
N LEU A 186 -11.98 21.09 -9.19
CA LEU A 186 -12.92 21.91 -8.41
C LEU A 186 -12.34 23.32 -8.23
N GLY A 187 -12.20 24.04 -9.35
CA GLY A 187 -11.51 25.33 -9.43
C GLY A 187 -10.02 25.18 -9.71
N ASP A 188 -9.22 26.18 -9.30
CA ASP A 188 -7.81 26.28 -9.71
C ASP A 188 -6.90 25.32 -8.94
N ARG A 189 -7.20 25.06 -7.67
CA ARG A 189 -6.31 24.33 -6.76
C ARG A 189 -6.85 22.99 -6.31
N TRP A 190 -8.15 22.82 -6.12
CA TRP A 190 -8.75 21.58 -5.65
C TRP A 190 -9.11 20.67 -6.80
N TYR A 191 -8.96 19.38 -6.58
CA TYR A 191 -9.53 18.34 -7.43
C TYR A 191 -9.92 17.12 -6.61
N VAL A 192 -10.79 16.30 -7.18
CA VAL A 192 -11.11 14.97 -6.67
C VAL A 192 -10.84 13.96 -7.78
N SER A 193 -10.40 12.77 -7.38
CA SER A 193 -10.30 11.64 -8.29
C SER A 193 -10.87 10.39 -7.65
N PHE A 194 -11.35 9.50 -8.50
CA PHE A 194 -11.80 8.18 -8.12
C PHE A 194 -11.18 7.18 -9.09
N TYR A 195 -10.42 6.25 -8.55
CA TYR A 195 -9.88 5.11 -9.27
C TYR A 195 -10.62 3.86 -8.81
N GLY A 196 -10.85 2.93 -9.73
CA GLY A 196 -11.37 1.60 -9.43
C GLY A 196 -10.98 0.62 -10.51
N ASP A 197 -10.69 -0.61 -10.10
CA ASP A 197 -10.41 -1.74 -10.97
C ASP A 197 -10.97 -3.05 -10.40
N ILE A 198 -11.10 -4.03 -11.28
CA ILE A 198 -11.43 -5.41 -10.97
C ILE A 198 -10.59 -6.32 -11.85
N GLY A 199 -10.22 -7.48 -11.33
CA GLY A 199 -9.39 -8.44 -12.03
C GLY A 199 -9.59 -9.87 -11.58
N THR A 200 -8.91 -10.77 -12.27
CA THR A 200 -8.86 -12.21 -12.02
C THR A 200 -7.61 -12.79 -12.67
N GLY A 201 -7.17 -13.96 -12.21
CA GLY A 201 -6.00 -14.65 -12.73
C GLY A 201 -5.66 -15.81 -11.83
N ASP A 202 -4.65 -15.65 -10.98
CA ASP A 202 -4.36 -16.61 -9.92
C ASP A 202 -5.38 -16.48 -8.77
N SER A 203 -5.96 -15.27 -8.57
CA SER A 203 -7.10 -15.07 -7.67
C SER A 203 -8.44 -15.30 -8.38
N GLU A 204 -9.47 -15.73 -7.67
CA GLU A 204 -10.84 -15.79 -8.19
C GLU A 204 -11.30 -14.38 -8.58
N VAL A 205 -11.15 -13.41 -7.65
CA VAL A 205 -11.42 -11.98 -7.88
C VAL A 205 -10.46 -11.12 -7.09
N THR A 206 -9.91 -10.09 -7.73
CA THR A 206 -9.26 -8.96 -7.05
C THR A 206 -9.93 -7.67 -7.45
N TRP A 207 -10.07 -6.72 -6.53
CA TRP A 207 -10.59 -5.40 -6.87
C TRP A 207 -10.08 -4.33 -5.91
N GLN A 208 -10.07 -3.09 -6.37
CA GLN A 208 -9.78 -1.95 -5.52
C GLN A 208 -10.58 -0.72 -5.88
N VAL A 209 -10.75 0.14 -4.87
CA VAL A 209 -11.27 1.50 -5.04
C VAL A 209 -10.40 2.50 -4.28
N TRP A 210 -10.22 3.67 -4.89
CA TRP A 210 -9.31 4.68 -4.38
C TRP A 210 -9.84 6.10 -4.64
N PRO A 211 -10.77 6.62 -3.82
CA PRO A 211 -11.16 8.02 -3.80
C PRO A 211 -10.07 8.90 -3.19
N VAL A 212 -9.77 10.02 -3.85
CA VAL A 212 -8.73 10.98 -3.44
C VAL A 212 -9.23 12.40 -3.62
N ALA A 213 -8.93 13.27 -2.65
CA ALA A 213 -8.97 14.71 -2.79
C ALA A 213 -7.54 15.25 -2.87
N GLY A 214 -7.27 16.14 -3.80
CA GLY A 214 -5.97 16.74 -4.01
C GLY A 214 -6.01 18.27 -3.97
N TYR A 215 -4.92 18.86 -3.49
CA TYR A 215 -4.69 20.29 -3.47
C TYR A 215 -3.38 20.62 -4.17
N ARG A 216 -3.48 21.42 -5.25
CA ARG A 216 -2.33 21.84 -6.06
C ARG A 216 -1.58 22.97 -5.38
N LEU A 217 -0.30 22.73 -5.11
CA LEU A 217 0.69 23.74 -4.76
C LEU A 217 1.49 24.13 -6.03
N GLU A 218 2.48 25.00 -5.88
CA GLU A 218 3.28 25.47 -7.03
C GLU A 218 4.11 24.36 -7.68
N ASN A 219 4.66 23.43 -6.89
CA ASN A 219 5.60 22.42 -7.36
C ASN A 219 5.16 20.97 -7.09
N LEU A 220 4.11 20.77 -6.32
CA LEU A 220 3.57 19.46 -5.98
C LEU A 220 2.10 19.56 -5.59
N ASP A 221 1.40 18.45 -5.58
CA ASP A 221 0.06 18.33 -5.00
C ASP A 221 0.14 17.59 -3.68
N VAL A 222 -0.64 18.04 -2.69
CA VAL A 222 -0.91 17.24 -1.48
C VAL A 222 -2.19 16.46 -1.73
N VAL A 223 -2.18 15.18 -1.43
CA VAL A 223 -3.33 14.29 -1.65
C VAL A 223 -3.71 13.58 -0.37
N ALA A 224 -5.02 13.47 -0.13
CA ALA A 224 -5.58 12.68 0.94
C ALA A 224 -6.73 11.83 0.39
N GLY A 225 -6.87 10.59 0.85
CA GLY A 225 -7.87 9.70 0.34
C GLY A 225 -8.11 8.49 1.22
N TYR A 226 -8.79 7.53 0.65
CA TYR A 226 -9.03 6.23 1.24
C TYR A 226 -8.77 5.18 0.18
N ARG A 227 -8.14 4.07 0.51
CA ARG A 227 -7.94 2.94 -0.40
C ARG A 227 -8.49 1.69 0.25
N HIS A 228 -9.21 0.92 -0.55
CA HIS A 228 -9.63 -0.44 -0.22
C HIS A 228 -9.17 -1.35 -1.35
N LEU A 229 -8.52 -2.43 -1.00
CA LEU A 229 -7.96 -3.41 -1.92
C LEU A 229 -8.28 -4.80 -1.37
N LYS A 230 -8.86 -5.68 -2.20
CA LYS A 230 -9.29 -7.02 -1.79
C LYS A 230 -8.89 -8.08 -2.82
N TRP A 231 -8.55 -9.25 -2.31
CA TRP A 231 -8.45 -10.52 -3.04
C TRP A 231 -9.43 -11.52 -2.46
N GLU A 232 -10.02 -12.32 -3.31
CA GLU A 232 -10.77 -13.52 -3.00
C GLU A 232 -10.07 -14.66 -3.74
N THR A 233 -9.72 -15.74 -3.04
CA THR A 233 -8.98 -16.88 -3.58
C THR A 233 -9.85 -18.13 -3.56
N ASP A 234 -9.46 -19.15 -4.29
CA ASP A 234 -10.18 -20.44 -4.32
C ASP A 234 -9.94 -21.24 -3.02
N ASP A 235 -10.88 -22.13 -2.68
CA ASP A 235 -10.76 -23.06 -1.55
C ASP A 235 -9.44 -23.85 -1.63
N GLY A 236 -8.57 -23.71 -0.63
CA GLY A 236 -7.32 -24.46 -0.49
C GLY A 236 -6.05 -23.62 -0.64
N ASP A 237 -6.15 -22.33 -0.83
CA ASP A 237 -5.06 -21.38 -0.73
C ASP A 237 -4.80 -20.99 0.74
N THR A 238 -3.76 -20.21 1.02
CA THR A 238 -3.37 -19.79 2.38
C THR A 238 -4.47 -18.97 3.08
N PHE A 239 -5.32 -18.27 2.32
CA PHE A 239 -6.50 -17.52 2.81
C PHE A 239 -7.64 -17.60 1.78
N ASP A 240 -8.87 -17.56 2.28
CA ASP A 240 -10.08 -17.53 1.44
C ASP A 240 -10.33 -16.11 0.93
N ASP A 241 -10.11 -15.09 1.78
CA ASP A 241 -10.14 -13.69 1.39
C ASP A 241 -9.14 -12.86 2.19
N LEU A 242 -8.65 -11.80 1.57
CA LEU A 242 -7.73 -10.86 2.18
C LEU A 242 -8.03 -9.44 1.70
N SER A 243 -8.22 -8.52 2.63
CA SER A 243 -8.48 -7.12 2.30
C SER A 243 -7.64 -6.16 3.12
N PHE A 244 -7.30 -5.05 2.48
CA PHE A 244 -6.56 -3.94 3.08
C PHE A 244 -7.38 -2.67 2.93
N SER A 245 -7.64 -1.99 4.05
CA SER A 245 -8.50 -0.81 4.06
C SER A 245 -7.94 0.29 4.95
N GLY A 246 -7.93 1.53 4.46
CA GLY A 246 -7.49 2.63 5.30
C GLY A 246 -7.34 3.97 4.61
N PRO A 247 -7.18 5.04 5.41
CA PRO A 247 -6.87 6.36 4.91
C PRO A 247 -5.45 6.44 4.37
N LEU A 248 -5.25 7.32 3.41
CA LEU A 248 -3.92 7.62 2.86
C LEU A 248 -3.67 9.12 2.81
N LEU A 249 -2.40 9.48 2.93
CA LEU A 249 -1.90 10.83 2.78
C LEU A 249 -0.60 10.82 1.97
N GLY A 250 -0.45 11.71 1.01
CA GLY A 250 0.72 11.71 0.15
C GLY A 250 0.97 13.03 -0.57
N VAL A 251 2.03 12.98 -1.38
CA VAL A 251 2.42 14.04 -2.30
C VAL A 251 2.52 13.49 -3.71
N LYS A 252 2.07 14.29 -4.68
CA LYS A 252 2.17 13.98 -6.11
C LYS A 252 2.99 15.07 -6.79
N PHE A 253 3.84 14.68 -7.71
CA PHE A 253 4.70 15.57 -8.50
C PHE A 253 4.66 15.15 -9.97
N SER A 254 4.91 16.13 -10.86
CA SER A 254 5.04 15.92 -12.31
C SER A 254 6.18 16.76 -12.87
N PHE A 255 6.89 16.24 -13.86
CA PHE A 255 8.07 16.85 -14.47
C PHE A 255 8.25 16.43 -15.95
#